data_cef1ab5a5ee7d4bb426a3eaab66a330f
#
_entry.id   cef1ab5a5ee7d4bb426a3eaab66a330f
#
_cell.length_a   1.000
_cell.length_b   1.000
_cell.length_c   1.000
_cell.angle_alpha   90.00
_cell.angle_beta   90.00
_cell.angle_gamma   90.00
#
_symmetry.space_group_name_H-M   'P 1'
#
loop_
_entity.id
_entity.type
_entity.pdbx_description
1 polymer ?
#
loop_
_entity_poly.entity_id
_entity_poly.type
_entity_poly.pdbx_seq_one_letter_code
_entity_poly.pdbx_strand_id
1 'polypeptide(L)'
;MQKKYEGQDGEGYGGISDPAKYLADRYGGTVTLKNSKILSMDSFICNDFKEKNNCTLVAITRILKYYNKKGYTKIPSNYEKIYSKVLKVAKNYGYSEKNGTFPTKINNIIDDVLDDYNYSKSYSKAYYIWSFNSEIKGEIDNNRPVIMNILRGYYGDHSVTVCGYRIYKTKHKLPIAGSYTRTHNMVCVYDGWKRQVRYIDFEAFAFDLISSGFGSFNTVIMKK
;
A
#
# COMPACT_ATOMS: atom_id res chain seq x y z
N MET A 1 18.91 4.97 -3.92
CA MET A 1 18.16 4.31 -5.01
C MET A 1 16.75 4.84 -5.25
N GLN A 2 16.17 5.65 -4.35
CA GLN A 2 14.81 6.21 -4.51
C GLN A 2 14.59 7.08 -5.77
N LYS A 3 15.62 7.74 -6.29
CA LYS A 3 15.49 8.66 -7.46
C LYS A 3 15.26 7.97 -8.81
N LYS A 4 15.54 6.69 -8.92
CA LYS A 4 15.49 5.98 -10.22
C LYS A 4 14.05 5.61 -10.64
N TYR A 5 13.09 5.68 -9.71
CA TYR A 5 11.70 5.25 -9.91
C TYR A 5 10.68 6.38 -9.72
N GLU A 6 11.13 7.60 -9.47
CA GLU A 6 10.27 8.79 -9.33
C GLU A 6 9.73 9.28 -10.67
N GLY A 7 9.39 8.49 -11.51
CA GLY A 7 9.28 9.32 -12.66
C GLY A 7 8.43 9.01 -13.76
N GLN A 8 7.74 8.03 -13.94
CA GLN A 8 6.90 8.01 -15.14
C GLN A 8 5.53 7.46 -14.82
N ASP A 9 4.54 8.35 -14.79
CA ASP A 9 3.14 7.99 -14.72
C ASP A 9 2.83 6.97 -15.81
N GLY A 10 2.45 5.75 -15.41
CA GLY A 10 1.98 4.73 -16.33
C GLY A 10 3.03 3.78 -16.90
N GLU A 11 4.29 3.89 -16.52
CA GLU A 11 5.26 2.84 -16.85
C GLU A 11 5.16 1.66 -15.87
N GLY A 12 5.01 0.47 -16.42
CA GLY A 12 4.86 -0.75 -15.64
C GLY A 12 3.49 -0.90 -15.00
N TYR A 13 3.45 -1.34 -13.75
CA TYR A 13 2.23 -1.65 -13.00
C TYR A 13 1.92 -0.65 -11.88
N GLY A 14 2.77 0.30 -11.61
CA GLY A 14 2.65 1.17 -10.44
C GLY A 14 2.82 2.67 -10.75
N GLY A 15 2.64 3.51 -9.73
CA GLY A 15 2.76 4.95 -9.86
C GLY A 15 1.68 5.61 -10.71
N ILE A 16 0.60 4.92 -11.01
CA ILE A 16 -0.46 5.38 -11.90
C ILE A 16 -1.25 6.51 -11.23
N SER A 17 -1.42 7.66 -11.90
CA SER A 17 -2.20 8.79 -11.39
C SER A 17 -3.66 8.73 -11.83
N ASP A 18 -3.91 8.35 -13.09
CA ASP A 18 -5.24 8.18 -13.68
C ASP A 18 -5.44 6.73 -14.13
N PRO A 19 -6.11 5.90 -13.32
CA PRO A 19 -6.30 4.50 -13.64
C PRO A 19 -7.22 4.28 -14.84
N ALA A 20 -8.18 5.16 -15.11
CA ALA A 20 -9.08 5.00 -16.25
C ALA A 20 -8.33 5.25 -17.57
N LYS A 21 -7.54 6.33 -17.63
CA LYS A 21 -6.68 6.62 -18.78
C LYS A 21 -5.65 5.50 -19.00
N TYR A 22 -4.96 5.08 -17.94
CA TYR A 22 -4.00 3.98 -17.99
C TYR A 22 -4.61 2.70 -18.60
N LEU A 23 -5.81 2.32 -18.13
CA LEU A 23 -6.48 1.11 -18.63
C LEU A 23 -6.91 1.26 -20.08
N ALA A 24 -7.39 2.45 -20.49
CA ALA A 24 -7.72 2.72 -21.89
C ALA A 24 -6.49 2.64 -22.80
N ASP A 25 -5.38 3.24 -22.39
CA ASP A 25 -4.13 3.25 -23.16
C ASP A 25 -3.50 1.85 -23.25
N ARG A 26 -3.47 1.11 -22.15
CA ARG A 26 -2.80 -0.19 -22.08
C ARG A 26 -3.63 -1.34 -22.67
N TYR A 27 -4.92 -1.37 -22.39
CA TYR A 27 -5.77 -2.50 -22.72
C TYR A 27 -6.81 -2.18 -23.79
N GLY A 28 -7.03 -0.90 -24.09
CA GLY A 28 -8.05 -0.46 -25.04
C GLY A 28 -9.49 -0.66 -24.53
N GLY A 29 -10.47 -0.43 -25.43
CA GLY A 29 -11.87 -0.62 -25.14
C GLY A 29 -12.50 0.54 -24.33
N THR A 30 -13.78 0.36 -23.98
CA THR A 30 -14.50 1.33 -23.15
C THR A 30 -14.32 1.00 -21.66
N VAL A 31 -13.68 1.90 -20.91
CA VAL A 31 -13.40 1.75 -19.49
C VAL A 31 -14.60 2.19 -18.64
N THR A 32 -15.00 1.39 -17.69
CA THR A 32 -16.08 1.70 -16.74
C THR A 32 -15.70 1.32 -15.33
N LEU A 33 -15.81 2.24 -14.37
CA LEU A 33 -15.67 1.96 -12.94
C LEU A 33 -16.88 1.17 -12.45
N LYS A 34 -16.66 0.05 -11.77
CA LYS A 34 -17.71 -0.84 -11.26
C LYS A 34 -17.83 -0.83 -9.74
N ASN A 35 -16.69 -0.75 -9.06
CA ASN A 35 -16.67 -0.73 -7.60
C ASN A 35 -15.46 0.06 -7.11
N SER A 36 -15.59 0.74 -5.97
CA SER A 36 -14.46 1.40 -5.33
C SER A 36 -14.71 1.60 -3.84
N LYS A 37 -13.64 1.51 -3.06
CA LYS A 37 -13.61 1.95 -1.67
C LYS A 37 -12.23 2.51 -1.37
N ILE A 38 -12.19 3.71 -0.80
CA ILE A 38 -10.95 4.39 -0.41
C ILE A 38 -11.09 4.89 1.02
N LEU A 39 -10.16 4.52 1.87
CA LEU A 39 -10.06 4.99 3.25
C LEU A 39 -9.36 6.35 3.26
N SER A 40 -9.96 7.33 3.94
CA SER A 40 -9.35 8.65 4.09
C SER A 40 -8.19 8.59 5.07
N MET A 41 -6.99 8.88 4.61
CA MET A 41 -5.74 8.83 5.38
C MET A 41 -4.91 10.11 5.18
N ASP A 42 -3.95 10.33 6.05
CA ASP A 42 -3.05 11.49 5.95
C ASP A 42 -2.00 11.30 4.84
N SER A 43 -1.67 12.39 4.16
CA SER A 43 -0.88 12.41 2.92
C SER A 43 0.60 12.77 3.11
N PHE A 44 1.17 12.60 4.31
CA PHE A 44 2.60 12.81 4.52
C PHE A 44 3.45 11.80 3.72
N ILE A 45 4.70 12.15 3.41
CA ILE A 45 5.59 11.37 2.53
C ILE A 45 6.91 11.04 3.24
N CYS A 46 7.72 10.17 2.64
CA CYS A 46 9.02 9.77 3.19
C CYS A 46 9.95 10.95 3.43
N ASN A 47 9.92 11.95 2.56
CA ASN A 47 10.76 13.14 2.67
C ASN A 47 10.30 14.15 3.74
N ASP A 48 9.16 13.95 4.38
CA ASP A 48 8.75 14.74 5.55
C ASP A 48 9.55 14.37 6.82
N PHE A 49 10.33 13.28 6.76
CA PHE A 49 11.17 12.77 7.83
C PHE A 49 12.65 12.75 7.41
N LYS A 50 13.54 12.77 8.40
CA LYS A 50 14.99 12.88 8.16
C LYS A 50 15.65 11.58 7.70
N GLU A 51 15.12 10.44 8.16
CA GLU A 51 15.70 9.14 7.96
C GLU A 51 15.54 8.69 6.49
N LYS A 52 16.57 8.03 5.95
CA LYS A 52 16.55 7.40 4.62
C LYS A 52 15.96 5.99 4.71
N ASN A 53 15.48 5.47 3.58
CA ASN A 53 14.91 4.11 3.49
C ASN A 53 13.81 3.84 4.52
N ASN A 54 13.01 4.86 4.80
CA ASN A 54 11.99 4.89 5.85
C ASN A 54 10.57 4.55 5.38
N CYS A 55 10.39 4.04 4.16
CA CYS A 55 9.08 3.78 3.57
C CYS A 55 8.17 2.92 4.45
N THR A 56 8.71 1.87 5.06
CA THR A 56 7.96 1.02 6.01
C THR A 56 7.54 1.78 7.26
N LEU A 57 8.44 2.62 7.82
CA LEU A 57 8.12 3.42 9.00
C LEU A 57 6.99 4.41 8.71
N VAL A 58 7.02 5.02 7.54
CA VAL A 58 5.99 5.94 7.06
C VAL A 58 4.67 5.22 6.85
N ALA A 59 4.68 4.01 6.29
CA ALA A 59 3.49 3.19 6.10
C ALA A 59 2.85 2.79 7.45
N ILE A 60 3.63 2.30 8.41
CA ILE A 60 3.16 1.98 9.77
C ILE A 60 2.58 3.24 10.44
N THR A 61 3.30 4.35 10.39
CA THR A 61 2.86 5.64 10.97
C THR A 61 1.51 6.07 10.41
N ARG A 62 1.32 5.95 9.09
CA ARG A 62 0.05 6.32 8.44
C ARG A 62 -1.11 5.44 8.90
N ILE A 63 -0.90 4.14 9.04
CA ILE A 63 -1.92 3.21 9.54
C ILE A 63 -2.28 3.51 11.00
N LEU A 64 -1.30 3.73 11.85
CA LEU A 64 -1.55 4.09 13.26
C LEU A 64 -2.27 5.43 13.38
N LYS A 65 -1.90 6.42 12.57
CA LYS A 65 -2.60 7.71 12.51
C LYS A 65 -4.05 7.55 12.04
N TYR A 66 -4.31 6.68 11.09
CA TYR A 66 -5.67 6.33 10.67
C TYR A 66 -6.47 5.75 11.85
N TYR A 67 -5.91 4.82 12.63
CA TYR A 67 -6.57 4.26 13.80
C TYR A 67 -6.78 5.28 14.91
N ASN A 68 -5.86 6.21 15.14
CA ASN A 68 -6.11 7.35 16.04
C ASN A 68 -7.41 8.08 15.64
N LYS A 69 -7.57 8.42 14.35
CA LYS A 69 -8.81 9.06 13.82
C LYS A 69 -10.05 8.17 13.95
N LYS A 70 -9.90 6.86 14.12
CA LYS A 70 -10.99 5.90 14.37
C LYS A 70 -11.29 5.68 15.86
N GLY A 71 -10.75 6.52 16.72
CA GLY A 71 -11.05 6.51 18.16
C GLY A 71 -10.11 5.66 19.01
N TYR A 72 -8.97 5.25 18.49
CA TYR A 72 -7.89 4.61 19.27
C TYR A 72 -6.99 5.71 19.87
N THR A 73 -7.51 6.39 20.88
CA THR A 73 -6.99 7.67 21.39
C THR A 73 -5.66 7.59 22.15
N LYS A 74 -5.25 6.38 22.60
CA LYS A 74 -3.92 6.17 23.17
C LYS A 74 -2.80 6.29 22.13
N ILE A 75 -3.10 6.11 20.83
CA ILE A 75 -2.20 6.47 19.73
C ILE A 75 -2.22 8.00 19.62
N PRO A 76 -1.07 8.70 19.59
CA PRO A 76 -1.02 10.14 19.48
C PRO A 76 -1.73 10.69 18.24
N SER A 77 -2.30 11.89 18.35
CA SER A 77 -2.87 12.60 17.20
C SER A 77 -1.80 13.22 16.29
N ASN A 78 -0.60 13.48 16.81
CA ASN A 78 0.54 14.00 16.05
C ASN A 78 1.30 12.85 15.39
N TYR A 79 1.38 12.85 14.04
CA TYR A 79 2.03 11.78 13.28
C TYR A 79 3.56 11.74 13.48
N GLU A 80 4.21 12.85 13.80
CA GLU A 80 5.65 12.88 14.09
C GLU A 80 5.98 12.13 15.39
N LYS A 81 5.10 12.24 16.40
CA LYS A 81 5.21 11.45 17.65
C LYS A 81 5.02 9.96 17.36
N ILE A 82 4.07 9.60 16.49
CA ILE A 82 3.88 8.21 16.07
C ILE A 82 5.15 7.72 15.35
N TYR A 83 5.63 8.49 14.37
CA TYR A 83 6.83 8.13 13.60
C TYR A 83 8.05 7.94 14.51
N SER A 84 8.29 8.85 15.44
CA SER A 84 9.40 8.75 16.39
C SER A 84 9.33 7.47 17.24
N LYS A 85 8.13 7.06 17.65
CA LYS A 85 7.91 5.80 18.37
C LYS A 85 8.21 4.60 17.45
N VAL A 86 7.65 4.58 16.24
CA VAL A 86 7.89 3.53 15.23
C VAL A 86 9.38 3.41 14.93
N LEU A 87 10.08 4.52 14.72
CA LEU A 87 11.52 4.55 14.46
C LEU A 87 12.31 3.94 15.63
N LYS A 88 11.97 4.33 16.88
CA LYS A 88 12.63 3.79 18.07
C LYS A 88 12.49 2.27 18.14
N VAL A 89 11.30 1.74 17.95
CA VAL A 89 11.05 0.29 17.97
C VAL A 89 11.73 -0.40 16.77
N ALA A 90 11.62 0.16 15.57
CA ALA A 90 12.21 -0.41 14.37
C ALA A 90 13.73 -0.58 14.46
N LYS A 91 14.44 0.33 15.16
CA LYS A 91 15.88 0.19 15.42
C LYS A 91 16.21 -1.07 16.21
N ASN A 92 15.35 -1.50 17.15
CA ASN A 92 15.53 -2.76 17.90
C ASN A 92 15.39 -3.98 16.99
N TYR A 93 14.71 -3.84 15.85
CA TYR A 93 14.51 -4.89 14.85
C TYR A 93 15.40 -4.74 13.61
N GLY A 94 16.49 -3.96 13.72
CA GLY A 94 17.53 -3.88 12.70
C GLY A 94 17.26 -2.86 11.59
N TYR A 95 16.28 -1.96 11.77
CA TYR A 95 16.17 -0.83 10.85
C TYR A 95 17.45 -0.01 10.84
N SER A 96 17.91 0.32 9.65
CA SER A 96 19.00 1.28 9.43
C SER A 96 18.72 2.11 8.18
N GLU A 97 19.30 3.31 8.12
CA GLU A 97 19.20 4.16 6.92
C GLU A 97 19.87 3.55 5.68
N LYS A 98 20.75 2.57 5.86
CA LYS A 98 21.41 1.84 4.77
C LYS A 98 20.49 0.75 4.18
N ASN A 99 19.83 -0.01 5.04
CA ASN A 99 19.15 -1.25 4.65
C ASN A 99 17.61 -1.14 4.72
N GLY A 100 17.05 -0.09 5.35
CA GLY A 100 15.61 0.02 5.60
C GLY A 100 15.13 -1.00 6.64
N THR A 101 13.92 -1.51 6.45
CA THR A 101 13.28 -2.51 7.32
C THR A 101 13.08 -3.82 6.56
N PHE A 102 13.47 -4.94 7.15
CA PHE A 102 13.17 -6.25 6.58
C PHE A 102 11.68 -6.60 6.73
N PRO A 103 11.00 -7.07 5.66
CA PRO A 103 9.57 -7.38 5.70
C PRO A 103 9.18 -8.36 6.83
N THR A 104 10.04 -9.32 7.17
CA THR A 104 9.82 -10.28 8.25
C THR A 104 9.80 -9.67 9.66
N LYS A 105 10.23 -8.41 9.81
CA LYS A 105 10.26 -7.69 11.10
C LYS A 105 9.09 -6.72 11.27
N ILE A 106 8.30 -6.50 10.24
CA ILE A 106 7.22 -5.49 10.25
C ILE A 106 6.17 -5.80 11.31
N ASN A 107 5.75 -7.07 11.44
CA ASN A 107 4.79 -7.46 12.48
C ASN A 107 5.32 -7.15 13.88
N ASN A 108 6.54 -7.58 14.19
CA ASN A 108 7.15 -7.34 15.49
C ASN A 108 7.19 -5.83 15.81
N ILE A 109 7.55 -5.00 14.83
CA ILE A 109 7.57 -3.53 15.01
C ILE A 109 6.17 -3.01 15.32
N ILE A 110 5.16 -3.46 14.56
CA ILE A 110 3.78 -3.01 14.76
C ILE A 110 3.26 -3.45 16.14
N ASP A 111 3.48 -4.70 16.49
CA ASP A 111 2.95 -5.29 17.74
C ASP A 111 3.58 -4.62 18.96
N ASP A 112 4.91 -4.42 18.98
CA ASP A 112 5.58 -3.70 20.07
C ASP A 112 5.13 -2.23 20.17
N VAL A 113 4.90 -1.55 19.03
CA VAL A 113 4.37 -0.17 19.06
C VAL A 113 2.95 -0.13 19.61
N LEU A 114 2.13 -1.13 19.29
CA LEU A 114 0.77 -1.25 19.83
C LEU A 114 0.77 -1.54 21.34
N ASP A 115 1.69 -2.40 21.80
CA ASP A 115 1.90 -2.67 23.22
C ASP A 115 2.34 -1.41 23.97
N ASP A 116 3.29 -0.66 23.44
CA ASP A 116 3.74 0.62 23.98
C ASP A 116 2.61 1.67 24.09
N TYR A 117 1.57 1.56 23.24
CA TYR A 117 0.35 2.37 23.32
C TYR A 117 -0.77 1.72 24.16
N ASN A 118 -0.47 0.64 24.88
CA ASN A 118 -1.42 -0.12 25.69
C ASN A 118 -2.60 -0.69 24.86
N TYR A 119 -2.31 -1.25 23.70
CA TYR A 119 -3.23 -2.02 22.87
C TYR A 119 -2.75 -3.47 22.70
N SER A 120 -2.33 -4.12 23.78
CA SER A 120 -1.73 -5.45 23.81
C SER A 120 -2.61 -6.59 23.28
N LYS A 121 -3.92 -6.35 23.12
CA LYS A 121 -4.84 -7.30 22.48
C LYS A 121 -4.90 -7.12 20.95
N SER A 122 -4.39 -6.00 20.44
CA SER A 122 -4.27 -5.73 19.00
C SER A 122 -3.01 -6.40 18.49
N TYR A 123 -3.02 -6.76 17.22
CA TYR A 123 -1.89 -7.48 16.61
C TYR A 123 -1.84 -7.23 15.11
N SER A 124 -0.71 -7.56 14.53
CA SER A 124 -0.54 -7.54 13.08
C SER A 124 -0.50 -8.95 12.49
N LYS A 125 -0.80 -9.07 11.19
CA LYS A 125 -0.68 -10.31 10.42
C LYS A 125 0.12 -10.06 9.15
N ALA A 126 1.01 -10.99 8.81
CA ALA A 126 1.70 -11.01 7.54
C ALA A 126 1.11 -12.08 6.61
N TYR A 127 0.97 -11.72 5.34
CA TYR A 127 0.51 -12.61 4.28
C TYR A 127 1.54 -12.61 3.17
N TYR A 128 1.91 -13.80 2.71
CA TYR A 128 2.88 -14.02 1.63
C TYR A 128 2.23 -14.56 0.36
N ILE A 129 0.90 -14.64 0.36
CA ILE A 129 0.09 -15.06 -0.78
C ILE A 129 -0.56 -13.82 -1.40
N TRP A 130 -0.58 -13.78 -2.72
CA TRP A 130 -1.06 -12.67 -3.50
C TRP A 130 -2.53 -12.86 -3.85
N SER A 131 -3.41 -12.23 -3.10
CA SER A 131 -4.83 -12.21 -3.40
C SER A 131 -5.38 -10.80 -3.29
N PHE A 132 -5.95 -10.32 -4.39
CA PHE A 132 -6.67 -9.05 -4.38
C PHE A 132 -7.90 -9.14 -3.47
N ASN A 133 -8.62 -10.26 -3.50
CA ASN A 133 -9.90 -10.37 -2.81
C ASN A 133 -9.77 -10.46 -1.29
N SER A 134 -8.83 -11.23 -0.75
CA SER A 134 -8.65 -11.39 0.69
C SER A 134 -7.76 -10.31 1.29
N GLU A 135 -6.53 -10.15 0.79
CA GLU A 135 -5.53 -9.29 1.43
C GLU A 135 -5.73 -7.80 1.15
N ILE A 136 -6.40 -7.45 0.05
CA ILE A 136 -6.66 -6.06 -0.30
C ILE A 136 -8.13 -5.73 -0.12
N LYS A 137 -8.99 -6.24 -0.97
CA LYS A 137 -10.41 -5.89 -0.95
C LYS A 137 -11.07 -6.25 0.37
N GLY A 138 -10.85 -7.46 0.89
CA GLY A 138 -11.41 -7.93 2.16
C GLY A 138 -10.97 -7.08 3.35
N GLU A 139 -9.68 -6.70 3.42
CA GLU A 139 -9.17 -5.85 4.49
C GLU A 139 -9.74 -4.43 4.40
N ILE A 140 -9.75 -3.85 3.19
CA ILE A 140 -10.32 -2.51 2.97
C ILE A 140 -11.82 -2.47 3.26
N ASP A 141 -12.57 -3.52 2.90
CA ASP A 141 -14.01 -3.61 3.19
C ASP A 141 -14.28 -3.64 4.70
N ASN A 142 -13.36 -4.20 5.47
CA ASN A 142 -13.36 -4.17 6.94
C ASN A 142 -12.72 -2.90 7.54
N ASN A 143 -12.47 -1.86 6.74
CA ASN A 143 -11.83 -0.60 7.15
C ASN A 143 -10.42 -0.80 7.76
N ARG A 144 -9.69 -1.77 7.28
CA ARG A 144 -8.31 -2.05 7.67
C ARG A 144 -7.36 -1.73 6.53
N PRO A 145 -6.59 -0.65 6.62
CA PRO A 145 -5.53 -0.36 5.65
C PRO A 145 -4.41 -1.41 5.77
N VAL A 146 -3.71 -1.65 4.67
CA VAL A 146 -2.70 -2.71 4.54
C VAL A 146 -1.35 -2.10 4.19
N ILE A 147 -0.26 -2.66 4.69
CA ILE A 147 1.08 -2.40 4.14
C ILE A 147 1.33 -3.44 3.06
N MET A 148 1.65 -2.98 1.86
CA MET A 148 2.10 -3.84 0.77
C MET A 148 3.61 -3.64 0.60
N ASN A 149 4.37 -4.70 0.83
CA ASN A 149 5.82 -4.70 0.67
C ASN A 149 6.16 -5.31 -0.67
N ILE A 150 6.93 -4.60 -1.46
CA ILE A 150 7.26 -4.95 -2.84
C ILE A 150 8.77 -5.09 -2.94
N LEU A 151 9.20 -6.25 -3.43
CA LEU A 151 10.59 -6.55 -3.76
C LEU A 151 10.75 -6.49 -5.27
N ARG A 152 11.67 -5.65 -5.76
CA ARG A 152 11.94 -5.46 -7.19
C ARG A 152 10.79 -4.76 -7.94
N GLY A 153 10.81 -4.83 -9.27
CA GLY A 153 9.83 -4.22 -10.15
C GLY A 153 9.80 -2.69 -10.08
N TYR A 154 8.65 -2.10 -10.42
CA TYR A 154 8.47 -0.64 -10.50
C TYR A 154 8.86 0.10 -9.21
N TYR A 155 8.45 -0.43 -8.06
CA TYR A 155 8.75 0.21 -6.77
C TYR A 155 10.13 -0.15 -6.20
N GLY A 156 10.81 -1.17 -6.73
CA GLY A 156 12.02 -1.70 -6.11
C GLY A 156 11.72 -2.29 -4.73
N ASP A 157 12.68 -2.18 -3.81
CA ASP A 157 12.49 -2.63 -2.42
C ASP A 157 11.75 -1.54 -1.63
N HIS A 158 10.42 -1.60 -1.63
CA HIS A 158 9.57 -0.52 -1.12
C HIS A 158 8.33 -1.02 -0.40
N SER A 159 7.91 -0.27 0.62
CA SER A 159 6.63 -0.48 1.31
C SER A 159 5.68 0.67 1.01
N VAL A 160 4.46 0.34 0.59
CA VAL A 160 3.40 1.30 0.33
C VAL A 160 2.22 1.06 1.27
N THR A 161 1.43 2.10 1.55
CA THR A 161 0.19 1.97 2.32
C THR A 161 -0.97 1.79 1.36
N VAL A 162 -1.59 0.63 1.36
CA VAL A 162 -2.85 0.39 0.65
C VAL A 162 -3.98 1.06 1.43
N CYS A 163 -4.64 2.01 0.78
CA CYS A 163 -5.77 2.74 1.35
C CYS A 163 -7.11 2.40 0.67
N GLY A 164 -7.10 1.59 -0.37
CA GLY A 164 -8.33 1.30 -1.09
C GLY A 164 -8.15 0.45 -2.33
N TYR A 165 -9.24 0.35 -3.07
CA TYR A 165 -9.27 -0.29 -4.38
C TYR A 165 -10.26 0.38 -5.32
N ARG A 166 -10.05 0.17 -6.63
CA ARG A 166 -11.02 0.44 -7.70
C ARG A 166 -11.08 -0.76 -8.63
N ILE A 167 -12.27 -1.20 -8.96
CA ILE A 167 -12.52 -2.29 -9.91
C ILE A 167 -13.12 -1.69 -11.17
N TYR A 168 -12.44 -1.85 -12.28
CA TYR A 168 -12.88 -1.40 -13.59
C TYR A 168 -13.24 -2.59 -14.49
N LYS A 169 -14.05 -2.30 -15.51
CA LYS A 169 -14.27 -3.19 -16.65
C LYS A 169 -13.91 -2.47 -17.93
N THR A 170 -13.21 -3.15 -18.83
CA THR A 170 -13.03 -2.73 -20.22
C THR A 170 -13.92 -3.58 -21.10
N LYS A 171 -14.70 -2.94 -22.01
CA LYS A 171 -15.53 -3.61 -23.00
C LYS A 171 -14.90 -3.43 -24.37
N HIS A 172 -14.68 -4.57 -25.03
CA HIS A 172 -14.04 -4.62 -26.35
C HIS A 172 -15.03 -5.14 -27.39
N LYS A 173 -15.12 -4.48 -28.53
CA LYS A 173 -15.88 -4.97 -29.68
C LYS A 173 -15.07 -6.02 -30.43
N LEU A 174 -15.75 -7.08 -30.88
CA LEU A 174 -15.16 -8.07 -31.77
C LEU A 174 -15.37 -7.65 -33.24
N PRO A 175 -14.42 -8.02 -34.14
CA PRO A 175 -14.51 -7.60 -35.56
C PRO A 175 -15.74 -8.06 -36.30
N ILE A 176 -16.28 -9.25 -36.00
CA ILE A 176 -17.38 -9.86 -36.76
C ILE A 176 -18.72 -9.66 -36.08
N ALA A 177 -18.83 -9.93 -34.80
CA ALA A 177 -20.02 -9.63 -33.99
C ALA A 177 -19.72 -9.85 -32.49
N GLY A 178 -20.45 -9.10 -31.62
CA GLY A 178 -20.37 -9.27 -30.18
C GLY A 178 -19.35 -8.38 -29.48
N SER A 179 -19.14 -8.67 -28.21
CA SER A 179 -18.16 -7.97 -27.36
C SER A 179 -17.75 -8.88 -26.22
N TYR A 180 -16.55 -8.64 -25.68
CA TYR A 180 -16.12 -9.25 -24.43
C TYR A 180 -15.77 -8.17 -23.40
N THR A 181 -15.76 -8.58 -22.14
CA THR A 181 -15.43 -7.68 -21.01
C THR A 181 -14.30 -8.27 -20.19
N ARG A 182 -13.33 -7.43 -19.84
CA ARG A 182 -12.24 -7.79 -18.94
C ARG A 182 -12.37 -6.97 -17.65
N THR A 183 -12.12 -7.60 -16.50
CA THR A 183 -12.06 -6.93 -15.18
C THR A 183 -10.62 -6.56 -14.87
N HIS A 184 -10.44 -5.37 -14.26
CA HIS A 184 -9.15 -4.86 -13.83
C HIS A 184 -9.25 -4.40 -12.38
N ASN A 185 -8.34 -4.87 -11.54
CA ASN A 185 -8.28 -4.56 -10.12
C ASN A 185 -7.15 -3.56 -9.87
N MET A 186 -7.51 -2.32 -9.53
CA MET A 186 -6.57 -1.26 -9.22
C MET A 186 -6.45 -1.08 -7.71
N VAL A 187 -5.25 -1.24 -7.17
CA VAL A 187 -4.96 -0.98 -5.76
C VAL A 187 -4.67 0.50 -5.56
N CYS A 188 -5.38 1.13 -4.63
CA CYS A 188 -5.16 2.54 -4.26
C CYS A 188 -4.12 2.61 -3.14
N VAL A 189 -3.03 3.34 -3.37
CA VAL A 189 -1.91 3.41 -2.43
C VAL A 189 -1.47 4.84 -2.14
N TYR A 190 -0.96 5.06 -0.93
CA TYR A 190 0.01 6.10 -0.66
C TYR A 190 1.40 5.48 -0.75
N ASP A 191 2.12 5.83 -1.79
CA ASP A 191 3.43 5.24 -2.08
C ASP A 191 4.59 5.86 -1.28
N GLY A 192 4.32 6.90 -0.50
CA GLY A 192 5.34 7.59 0.28
C GLY A 192 6.22 8.55 -0.52
N TRP A 193 6.08 8.61 -1.84
CA TRP A 193 6.80 9.52 -2.72
C TRP A 193 5.98 10.75 -3.10
N LYS A 194 4.66 10.56 -3.27
CA LYS A 194 3.70 11.61 -3.61
C LYS A 194 2.61 11.74 -2.55
N ARG A 195 2.04 12.95 -2.41
CA ARG A 195 0.99 13.20 -1.41
C ARG A 195 -0.39 12.72 -1.86
N GLN A 196 -0.62 12.58 -3.16
CA GLN A 196 -1.85 12.04 -3.72
C GLN A 196 -1.86 10.52 -3.73
N VAL A 197 -3.06 9.96 -3.76
CA VAL A 197 -3.27 8.54 -3.99
C VAL A 197 -2.78 8.16 -5.38
N ARG A 198 -2.01 7.09 -5.46
CA ARG A 198 -1.54 6.46 -6.69
C ARG A 198 -2.20 5.09 -6.83
N TYR A 199 -2.05 4.50 -8.02
CA TYR A 199 -2.68 3.21 -8.28
C TYR A 199 -1.64 2.20 -8.75
N ILE A 200 -1.92 0.92 -8.41
CA ILE A 200 -1.18 -0.25 -8.87
C ILE A 200 -2.16 -1.11 -9.66
N ASP A 201 -1.82 -1.47 -10.90
CA ASP A 201 -2.51 -2.52 -11.65
C ASP A 201 -2.13 -3.87 -11.03
N PHE A 202 -3.07 -4.47 -10.29
CA PHE A 202 -2.81 -5.67 -9.51
C PHE A 202 -2.54 -6.89 -10.40
N GLU A 203 -3.23 -7.01 -11.52
CA GLU A 203 -3.00 -8.09 -12.47
C GLU A 203 -1.60 -8.00 -13.10
N ALA A 204 -1.21 -6.81 -13.54
CA ALA A 204 0.13 -6.58 -14.08
C ALA A 204 1.21 -6.84 -13.03
N PHE A 205 0.98 -6.44 -11.79
CA PHE A 205 1.86 -6.70 -10.66
C PHE A 205 1.97 -8.22 -10.35
N ALA A 206 0.85 -8.95 -10.34
CA ALA A 206 0.81 -10.36 -9.97
C ALA A 206 1.34 -11.30 -11.08
N PHE A 207 1.20 -10.90 -12.36
CA PHE A 207 1.63 -11.74 -13.48
C PHE A 207 3.06 -11.53 -13.93
N ASP A 208 3.66 -10.41 -13.59
CA ASP A 208 5.05 -10.13 -13.94
C ASP A 208 6.00 -10.57 -12.81
N LEU A 209 6.10 -11.86 -12.57
CA LEU A 209 6.95 -12.46 -11.53
C LEU A 209 8.45 -12.14 -11.67
N ILE A 210 8.89 -11.71 -12.85
CA ILE A 210 10.31 -11.40 -13.12
C ILE A 210 10.59 -9.91 -12.91
N SER A 211 9.70 -9.03 -13.36
CA SER A 211 9.87 -7.58 -13.30
C SER A 211 8.99 -6.90 -12.25
N SER A 212 7.88 -7.50 -11.82
CA SER A 212 7.00 -6.95 -10.80
C SER A 212 7.49 -7.20 -9.37
N GLY A 213 8.39 -8.15 -9.19
CA GLY A 213 8.81 -8.59 -7.89
C GLY A 213 7.76 -9.45 -7.19
N PHE A 214 8.07 -9.81 -5.98
CA PHE A 214 7.13 -10.42 -5.07
C PHE A 214 7.27 -9.72 -3.70
N GLY A 215 6.31 -9.94 -2.82
CA GLY A 215 6.33 -9.24 -1.55
C GLY A 215 5.40 -9.87 -0.54
N SER A 216 5.02 -9.10 0.44
CA SER A 216 4.12 -9.49 1.50
C SER A 216 3.12 -8.39 1.79
N PHE A 217 2.06 -8.76 2.49
CA PHE A 217 1.08 -7.83 3.03
C PHE A 217 1.11 -7.91 4.56
N ASN A 218 1.02 -6.74 5.21
CA ASN A 218 0.82 -6.69 6.65
C ASN A 218 -0.46 -5.91 6.94
N THR A 219 -1.35 -6.50 7.72
CA THR A 219 -2.57 -5.84 8.22
C THR A 219 -2.50 -5.68 9.72
N VAL A 220 -3.22 -4.68 10.24
CA VAL A 220 -3.29 -4.38 11.67
C VAL A 220 -4.71 -4.60 12.14
N ILE A 221 -4.87 -5.46 13.14
CA ILE A 221 -6.15 -5.80 13.73
C ILE A 221 -6.25 -5.15 15.10
N MET A 222 -6.98 -4.03 15.14
CA MET A 222 -7.17 -3.26 16.37
C MET A 222 -8.30 -3.86 17.23
N LYS A 223 -8.01 -3.99 18.53
CA LYS A 223 -8.98 -4.37 19.56
C LYS A 223 -8.99 -3.30 20.65
N LYS A 224 -10.18 -2.98 21.15
CA LYS A 224 -10.36 -2.07 22.29
C LYS A 224 -10.20 -2.79 23.62
#